data_6612d567b53b7fd70af8141e4bdcd1d3
#
_entry.id   6612d567b53b7fd70af8141e4bdcd1d3
#
_cell.length_a   1.000
_cell.length_b   1.000
_cell.length_c   1.000
_cell.angle_alpha   90.00
_cell.angle_beta   90.00
_cell.angle_gamma   90.00
#
_symmetry.space_group_name_H-M   'P 1'
#
loop_
_entity.id
_entity.type
_entity.pdbx_description
1 polymer ?
#
loop_
_entity_poly.entity_id
_entity_poly.type
_entity_poly.pdbx_seq_one_letter_code
_entity_poly.pdbx_strand_id
1 'polypeptide(L)'
;MTKTIFITGGSRGIGEALVKKCAGNYNVAFTFNRSGERAKRLQDELNATYGGVFAVHCDVSDPQSVSDAAIAVKKRFGKIDILVNDAGIAKSALFIDTTLQDWRDMFSVNVDGVFNVTKAVLPDMLSRSSGSIVNVSSIWGVKGASMEVAYSATKSAVIGFTKALAQEVAPMNVCVNAVVPGAISTDMMKVYTPQEVQDLCATSTPLSRLGTPSEVADAILFLANSEYITGETLVISGGM
;
A
#
# COMPACT_ATOMS: atom_id res chain seq x y z
N MET A 1 -9.63 13.58 -19.12
CA MET A 1 -8.76 14.09 -18.04
C MET A 1 -7.95 12.95 -17.51
N THR A 2 -6.67 13.14 -17.23
CA THR A 2 -5.78 12.13 -16.65
C THR A 2 -6.23 11.81 -15.22
N LYS A 3 -6.39 10.52 -14.88
CA LYS A 3 -6.73 10.08 -13.52
C LYS A 3 -5.58 10.42 -12.56
N THR A 4 -5.92 10.75 -11.32
CA THR A 4 -4.95 10.99 -10.24
C THR A 4 -4.90 9.76 -9.33
N ILE A 5 -3.70 9.20 -9.14
CA ILE A 5 -3.43 8.13 -8.19
C ILE A 5 -2.65 8.68 -6.99
N PHE A 6 -3.13 8.38 -5.78
CA PHE A 6 -2.48 8.74 -4.52
C PHE A 6 -1.98 7.47 -3.82
N ILE A 7 -0.67 7.38 -3.60
CA ILE A 7 0.02 6.17 -3.12
C ILE A 7 0.70 6.50 -1.78
N THR A 8 0.33 5.84 -0.70
CA THR A 8 1.07 5.97 0.55
C THR A 8 2.32 5.08 0.53
N GLY A 9 3.44 5.57 1.09
CA GLY A 9 4.68 4.78 1.12
C GLY A 9 5.40 4.65 -0.22
N GLY A 10 5.20 5.58 -1.16
CA GLY A 10 5.68 5.50 -2.55
C GLY A 10 7.19 5.67 -2.78
N SER A 11 7.99 5.86 -1.73
CA SER A 11 9.43 6.15 -1.88
C SER A 11 10.33 4.91 -1.97
N ARG A 12 9.82 3.70 -1.76
CA ARG A 12 10.57 2.44 -1.81
C ARG A 12 9.65 1.24 -2.08
N GLY A 13 10.25 0.08 -2.39
CA GLY A 13 9.56 -1.20 -2.50
C GLY A 13 8.42 -1.22 -3.52
N ILE A 14 7.27 -1.75 -3.11
CA ILE A 14 6.07 -1.87 -3.94
C ILE A 14 5.57 -0.48 -4.36
N GLY A 15 5.51 0.46 -3.41
CA GLY A 15 5.08 1.83 -3.69
C GLY A 15 5.94 2.54 -4.74
N GLU A 16 7.28 2.43 -4.67
CA GLU A 16 8.18 3.00 -5.69
C GLU A 16 7.97 2.37 -7.06
N ALA A 17 7.81 1.03 -7.13
CA ALA A 17 7.54 0.34 -8.38
C ALA A 17 6.21 0.81 -8.99
N LEU A 18 5.19 1.00 -8.16
CA LEU A 18 3.90 1.52 -8.59
C LEU A 18 4.00 2.98 -9.07
N VAL A 19 4.70 3.86 -8.36
CA VAL A 19 4.97 5.24 -8.79
C VAL A 19 5.60 5.26 -10.17
N LYS A 20 6.64 4.44 -10.39
CA LYS A 20 7.34 4.33 -11.70
C LYS A 20 6.41 3.84 -12.82
N LYS A 21 5.56 2.85 -12.55
CA LYS A 21 4.61 2.32 -13.56
C LYS A 21 3.50 3.32 -13.92
N CYS A 22 3.09 4.14 -12.96
CA CYS A 22 2.02 5.11 -13.15
C CYS A 22 2.49 6.39 -13.87
N ALA A 23 3.79 6.72 -13.79
CA ALA A 23 4.34 7.92 -14.41
C ALA A 23 4.07 7.94 -15.93
N GLY A 24 3.64 9.09 -16.42
CA GLY A 24 3.25 9.29 -17.84
C GLY A 24 1.80 8.92 -18.16
N ASN A 25 1.16 8.03 -17.38
CA ASN A 25 -0.22 7.61 -17.60
C ASN A 25 -1.21 8.21 -16.60
N TYR A 26 -0.72 8.60 -15.42
CA TYR A 26 -1.48 9.19 -14.31
C TYR A 26 -0.83 10.48 -13.83
N ASN A 27 -1.61 11.32 -13.19
CA ASN A 27 -1.08 12.25 -12.19
C ASN A 27 -0.75 11.43 -10.94
N VAL A 28 0.51 11.38 -10.54
CA VAL A 28 0.97 10.52 -9.44
C VAL A 28 1.32 11.36 -8.23
N ALA A 29 0.56 11.22 -7.15
CA ALA A 29 0.97 11.70 -5.84
C ALA A 29 1.43 10.52 -4.99
N PHE A 30 2.53 10.68 -4.26
CA PHE A 30 2.97 9.65 -3.33
C PHE A 30 3.53 10.22 -2.03
N THR A 31 3.33 9.49 -0.94
CA THR A 31 3.83 9.91 0.37
C THR A 31 5.14 9.25 0.74
N PHE A 32 5.88 9.96 1.57
CA PHE A 32 7.03 9.46 2.34
C PHE A 32 6.98 10.01 3.76
N ASN A 33 7.52 9.27 4.75
CA ASN A 33 7.69 9.78 6.11
C ASN A 33 9.16 10.15 6.36
N ARG A 34 10.09 9.16 6.37
CA ARG A 34 11.51 9.37 6.75
C ARG A 34 12.48 9.48 5.57
N SER A 35 12.07 9.13 4.35
CA SER A 35 12.94 9.00 3.17
C SER A 35 12.81 10.17 2.19
N GLY A 36 12.90 11.42 2.69
CA GLY A 36 12.68 12.63 1.89
C GLY A 36 13.62 12.76 0.69
N GLU A 37 14.92 12.51 0.86
CA GLU A 37 15.89 12.59 -0.25
C GLU A 37 15.60 11.56 -1.36
N ARG A 38 15.21 10.34 -0.99
CA ARG A 38 14.84 9.29 -1.96
C ARG A 38 13.56 9.66 -2.69
N ALA A 39 12.56 10.17 -1.97
CA ALA A 39 11.31 10.63 -2.56
C ALA A 39 11.53 11.79 -3.53
N LYS A 40 12.36 12.77 -3.16
CA LYS A 40 12.70 13.89 -4.03
C LYS A 40 13.43 13.43 -5.29
N ARG A 41 14.44 12.57 -5.17
CA ARG A 41 15.15 12.03 -6.34
C ARG A 41 14.20 11.31 -7.30
N LEU A 42 13.33 10.45 -6.77
CA LEU A 42 12.33 9.74 -7.57
C LEU A 42 11.39 10.69 -8.29
N GLN A 43 10.89 11.71 -7.60
CA GLN A 43 10.05 12.74 -8.20
C GLN A 43 10.77 13.50 -9.32
N ASP A 44 12.00 13.94 -9.06
CA ASP A 44 12.76 14.75 -10.03
C ASP A 44 13.11 13.93 -11.29
N GLU A 45 13.54 12.66 -11.11
CA GLU A 45 13.81 11.70 -12.19
C GLU A 45 12.58 11.51 -13.09
N LEU A 46 11.44 11.20 -12.49
CA LEU A 46 10.22 10.92 -13.26
C LEU A 46 9.63 12.19 -13.89
N ASN A 47 9.73 13.34 -13.22
CA ASN A 47 9.26 14.59 -13.80
C ASN A 47 10.14 15.08 -14.96
N ALA A 48 11.42 14.75 -15.00
CA ALA A 48 12.28 15.05 -16.14
C ALA A 48 11.83 14.36 -17.43
N THR A 49 11.18 13.19 -17.32
CA THR A 49 10.73 12.40 -18.49
C THR A 49 9.24 12.57 -18.77
N TYR A 50 8.39 12.52 -17.71
CA TYR A 50 6.94 12.39 -17.86
C TYR A 50 6.15 13.59 -17.35
N GLY A 51 6.67 14.30 -16.32
CA GLY A 51 5.88 15.25 -15.55
C GLY A 51 4.79 14.60 -14.70
N GLY A 52 4.06 15.42 -13.93
CA GLY A 52 2.86 14.95 -13.21
C GLY A 52 3.13 14.08 -11.97
N VAL A 53 4.35 14.05 -11.43
CA VAL A 53 4.70 13.32 -10.22
C VAL A 53 4.91 14.30 -9.05
N PHE A 54 4.29 14.01 -7.91
CA PHE A 54 4.32 14.86 -6.72
C PHE A 54 4.58 14.03 -5.45
N ALA A 55 5.71 14.25 -4.81
CA ALA A 55 6.05 13.67 -3.52
C ALA A 55 5.58 14.59 -2.39
N VAL A 56 4.91 14.05 -1.39
CA VAL A 56 4.41 14.80 -0.23
C VAL A 56 4.80 14.10 1.06
N HIS A 57 5.33 14.86 2.04
CA HIS A 57 5.59 14.31 3.37
C HIS A 57 4.27 13.95 4.05
N CYS A 58 4.21 12.76 4.64
CA CYS A 58 3.05 12.32 5.42
C CYS A 58 3.44 11.20 6.36
N ASP A 59 3.16 11.38 7.63
CA ASP A 59 3.05 10.29 8.60
C ASP A 59 1.60 9.82 8.60
N VAL A 60 1.34 8.61 8.11
CA VAL A 60 -0.01 8.07 8.00
C VAL A 60 -0.67 7.80 9.36
N SER A 61 0.13 7.67 10.42
CA SER A 61 -0.37 7.49 11.80
C SER A 61 -0.89 8.80 12.42
N ASP A 62 -0.54 9.96 11.83
CA ASP A 62 -1.00 11.27 12.28
C ASP A 62 -2.14 11.80 11.39
N PRO A 63 -3.38 11.89 11.90
CA PRO A 63 -4.53 12.39 11.13
C PRO A 63 -4.34 13.79 10.55
N GLN A 64 -3.60 14.69 11.24
CA GLN A 64 -3.36 16.03 10.73
C GLN A 64 -2.39 15.99 9.55
N SER A 65 -1.29 15.24 9.66
CA SER A 65 -0.34 15.02 8.56
C SER A 65 -1.02 14.44 7.32
N VAL A 66 -1.95 13.49 7.51
CA VAL A 66 -2.75 12.91 6.42
C VAL A 66 -3.68 13.93 5.78
N SER A 67 -4.37 14.73 6.59
CA SER A 67 -5.26 15.80 6.09
C SER A 67 -4.51 16.80 5.22
N ASP A 68 -3.35 17.27 5.71
CA ASP A 68 -2.50 18.24 4.99
C ASP A 68 -1.98 17.66 3.66
N ALA A 69 -1.56 16.38 3.67
CA ALA A 69 -1.13 15.70 2.45
C ALA A 69 -2.27 15.56 1.43
N ALA A 70 -3.46 15.15 1.85
CA ALA A 70 -4.62 15.02 0.97
C ALA A 70 -5.04 16.38 0.37
N ILE A 71 -5.00 17.45 1.16
CA ILE A 71 -5.25 18.83 0.70
C ILE A 71 -4.21 19.23 -0.34
N ALA A 72 -2.92 18.98 -0.08
CA ALA A 72 -1.84 19.32 -1.02
C ALA A 72 -2.00 18.58 -2.36
N VAL A 73 -2.37 17.29 -2.34
CA VAL A 73 -2.63 16.51 -3.55
C VAL A 73 -3.84 17.06 -4.32
N LYS A 74 -4.94 17.35 -3.64
CA LYS A 74 -6.14 17.96 -4.27
C LYS A 74 -5.86 19.35 -4.83
N LYS A 75 -5.07 20.16 -4.14
CA LYS A 75 -4.62 21.48 -4.65
C LYS A 75 -3.78 21.34 -5.91
N ARG A 76 -2.94 20.30 -6.02
CA ARG A 76 -2.05 20.07 -7.16
C ARG A 76 -2.77 19.48 -8.38
N PHE A 77 -3.69 18.54 -8.18
CA PHE A 77 -4.29 17.72 -9.25
C PHE A 77 -5.82 17.80 -9.33
N GLY A 78 -6.45 18.54 -8.44
CA GLY A 78 -7.92 18.76 -8.40
C GLY A 78 -8.67 17.67 -7.66
N LYS A 79 -8.40 16.40 -7.92
CA LYS A 79 -9.10 15.25 -7.32
C LYS A 79 -8.17 14.06 -7.14
N ILE A 80 -8.62 13.06 -6.37
CA ILE A 80 -7.98 11.75 -6.23
C ILE A 80 -8.96 10.71 -6.76
N ASP A 81 -8.59 10.01 -7.84
CA ASP A 81 -9.43 8.97 -8.46
C ASP A 81 -9.11 7.58 -7.92
N ILE A 82 -7.85 7.34 -7.58
CA ILE A 82 -7.35 6.07 -7.06
C ILE A 82 -6.54 6.33 -5.80
N LEU A 83 -6.86 5.60 -4.73
CA LEU A 83 -6.07 5.56 -3.51
C LEU A 83 -5.40 4.20 -3.37
N VAL A 84 -4.09 4.18 -3.10
CA VAL A 84 -3.35 2.95 -2.77
C VAL A 84 -2.72 3.10 -1.39
N ASN A 85 -3.20 2.33 -0.43
CA ASN A 85 -2.65 2.26 0.92
C ASN A 85 -1.55 1.19 0.97
N ASP A 86 -0.29 1.60 0.72
CA ASP A 86 0.90 0.73 0.74
C ASP A 86 1.82 0.99 1.95
N ALA A 87 1.73 2.15 2.59
CA ALA A 87 2.54 2.47 3.75
C ALA A 87 2.38 1.40 4.85
N GLY A 88 3.49 0.88 5.34
CA GLY A 88 3.49 -0.13 6.38
C GLY A 88 4.87 -0.40 6.97
N ILE A 89 4.86 -0.95 8.18
CA ILE A 89 6.04 -1.40 8.91
C ILE A 89 5.86 -2.85 9.36
N ALA A 90 6.96 -3.55 9.54
CA ALA A 90 7.01 -4.89 10.12
C ALA A 90 8.13 -4.93 11.17
N LYS A 91 7.93 -5.75 12.20
CA LYS A 91 8.93 -6.09 13.20
C LYS A 91 8.72 -7.54 13.59
N SER A 92 9.68 -8.40 13.24
CA SER A 92 9.68 -9.82 13.61
C SER A 92 10.18 -9.99 15.06
N ALA A 93 9.41 -10.69 15.87
CA ALA A 93 9.76 -11.07 17.24
C ALA A 93 8.89 -12.25 17.70
N LEU A 94 9.39 -13.06 18.66
CA LEU A 94 8.52 -13.99 19.38
C LEU A 94 7.41 -13.21 20.09
N PHE A 95 6.23 -13.79 20.20
CA PHE A 95 5.09 -13.11 20.82
C PHE A 95 5.39 -12.67 22.26
N ILE A 96 6.07 -13.50 23.02
CA ILE A 96 6.46 -13.19 24.43
C ILE A 96 7.43 -12.01 24.53
N ASP A 97 8.21 -11.72 23.47
CA ASP A 97 9.17 -10.64 23.40
C ASP A 97 8.60 -9.38 22.71
N THR A 98 7.42 -9.49 22.13
CA THR A 98 6.73 -8.36 21.48
C THR A 98 6.25 -7.38 22.56
N THR A 99 6.80 -6.17 22.55
CA THR A 99 6.39 -5.14 23.51
C THR A 99 5.03 -4.53 23.11
N LEU A 100 4.32 -3.97 24.10
CA LEU A 100 3.08 -3.23 23.82
C LEU A 100 3.33 -2.02 22.89
N GLN A 101 4.53 -1.44 22.94
CA GLN A 101 4.90 -0.34 22.05
C GLN A 101 5.05 -0.83 20.62
N ASP A 102 5.73 -1.94 20.39
CA ASP A 102 5.86 -2.55 19.05
C ASP A 102 4.49 -2.89 18.43
N TRP A 103 3.61 -3.45 19.24
CA TRP A 103 2.22 -3.71 18.86
C TRP A 103 1.51 -2.42 18.43
N ARG A 104 1.55 -1.38 19.28
CA ARG A 104 0.90 -0.10 19.02
C ARG A 104 1.47 0.60 17.78
N ASP A 105 2.79 0.60 17.62
CA ASP A 105 3.44 1.21 16.47
C ASP A 105 3.01 0.54 15.16
N MET A 106 2.94 -0.80 15.13
CA MET A 106 2.46 -1.51 13.96
C MET A 106 0.98 -1.24 13.67
N PHE A 107 0.12 -1.20 14.68
CA PHE A 107 -1.30 -0.86 14.49
C PHE A 107 -1.48 0.57 14.02
N SER A 108 -0.77 1.53 14.61
CA SER A 108 -0.90 2.95 14.26
C SER A 108 -0.52 3.22 12.79
N VAL A 109 0.51 2.54 12.25
CA VAL A 109 0.90 2.71 10.86
C VAL A 109 0.06 1.86 9.92
N ASN A 110 -0.07 0.53 10.21
CA ASN A 110 -0.63 -0.43 9.26
C ASN A 110 -2.16 -0.45 9.24
N VAL A 111 -2.82 -0.03 10.33
CA VAL A 111 -4.29 -0.06 10.47
C VAL A 111 -4.86 1.35 10.56
N ASP A 112 -4.43 2.13 11.57
CA ASP A 112 -4.92 3.51 11.73
C ASP A 112 -4.49 4.36 10.54
N GLY A 113 -3.31 4.12 9.96
CA GLY A 113 -2.86 4.78 8.74
C GLY A 113 -3.80 4.54 7.55
N VAL A 114 -4.23 3.29 7.34
CA VAL A 114 -5.21 2.95 6.28
C VAL A 114 -6.54 3.66 6.54
N PHE A 115 -7.01 3.65 7.79
CA PHE A 115 -8.23 4.35 8.20
C PHE A 115 -8.10 5.85 7.96
N ASN A 116 -7.04 6.50 8.44
CA ASN A 116 -6.84 7.94 8.34
C ASN A 116 -6.83 8.42 6.89
N VAL A 117 -6.03 7.76 6.04
CA VAL A 117 -5.89 8.15 4.63
C VAL A 117 -7.19 7.92 3.87
N THR A 118 -7.82 6.77 4.09
CA THR A 118 -9.11 6.46 3.47
C THR A 118 -10.17 7.49 3.88
N LYS A 119 -10.26 7.82 5.17
CA LYS A 119 -11.22 8.82 5.69
C LYS A 119 -11.01 10.22 5.11
N ALA A 120 -9.76 10.61 4.83
CA ALA A 120 -9.45 11.92 4.24
C ALA A 120 -9.79 12.01 2.74
N VAL A 121 -9.76 10.88 2.03
CA VAL A 121 -9.94 10.82 0.57
C VAL A 121 -11.37 10.44 0.17
N LEU A 122 -11.98 9.50 0.87
CA LEU A 122 -13.26 8.88 0.54
C LEU A 122 -14.43 9.86 0.35
N PRO A 123 -14.62 10.93 1.18
CA PRO A 123 -15.77 11.84 1.00
C PRO A 123 -15.84 12.48 -0.39
N ASP A 124 -14.70 12.79 -0.99
CA ASP A 124 -14.63 13.34 -2.33
C ASP A 124 -14.97 12.28 -3.40
N MET A 125 -14.56 11.02 -3.23
CA MET A 125 -14.95 9.92 -4.11
C MET A 125 -16.46 9.66 -4.04
N LEU A 126 -17.04 9.65 -2.86
CA LEU A 126 -18.50 9.48 -2.66
C LEU A 126 -19.29 10.61 -3.31
N SER A 127 -18.87 11.86 -3.15
CA SER A 127 -19.56 13.02 -3.75
C SER A 127 -19.60 12.96 -5.28
N ARG A 128 -18.63 12.31 -5.90
CA ARG A 128 -18.53 12.13 -7.36
C ARG A 128 -19.09 10.79 -7.85
N SER A 129 -19.51 9.91 -6.93
CA SER A 129 -19.91 8.53 -7.22
C SER A 129 -18.89 7.81 -8.10
N SER A 130 -17.61 7.97 -7.80
CA SER A 130 -16.48 7.40 -8.58
C SER A 130 -15.21 7.37 -7.77
N GLY A 131 -14.58 6.21 -7.64
CA GLY A 131 -13.29 6.04 -7.00
C GLY A 131 -12.85 4.59 -6.92
N SER A 132 -11.57 4.38 -6.70
CA SER A 132 -11.01 3.05 -6.43
C SER A 132 -10.01 3.11 -5.31
N ILE A 133 -10.11 2.18 -4.37
CA ILE A 133 -9.20 2.05 -3.22
C ILE A 133 -8.58 0.66 -3.27
N VAL A 134 -7.25 0.58 -3.25
CA VAL A 134 -6.51 -0.68 -3.17
C VAL A 134 -5.64 -0.67 -1.93
N ASN A 135 -5.89 -1.61 -1.03
CA ASN A 135 -5.14 -1.76 0.21
C ASN A 135 -4.08 -2.86 0.06
N VAL A 136 -2.86 -2.60 0.50
CA VAL A 136 -1.78 -3.60 0.49
C VAL A 136 -1.74 -4.33 1.83
N SER A 137 -2.23 -5.57 1.83
CA SER A 137 -2.15 -6.49 2.95
C SER A 137 -0.87 -7.34 2.88
N SER A 138 -0.94 -8.62 3.23
CA SER A 138 0.14 -9.60 3.18
C SER A 138 -0.42 -11.02 3.22
N ILE A 139 0.33 -11.99 2.71
CA ILE A 139 0.04 -13.41 2.90
C ILE A 139 -0.06 -13.77 4.40
N TRP A 140 0.70 -13.09 5.25
CA TRP A 140 0.61 -13.25 6.70
C TRP A 140 -0.69 -12.72 7.31
N GLY A 141 -1.42 -11.87 6.61
CA GLY A 141 -2.77 -11.46 6.98
C GLY A 141 -3.83 -12.54 6.68
N VAL A 142 -3.51 -13.52 5.84
CA VAL A 142 -4.39 -14.65 5.49
C VAL A 142 -4.05 -15.89 6.30
N LYS A 143 -2.76 -16.23 6.38
CA LYS A 143 -2.28 -17.50 6.99
C LYS A 143 -1.73 -17.32 8.41
N GLY A 144 -1.23 -16.13 8.74
CA GLY A 144 -0.38 -15.92 9.90
C GLY A 144 1.03 -16.49 9.70
N ALA A 145 1.97 -16.05 10.54
CA ALA A 145 3.32 -16.61 10.58
C ALA A 145 3.91 -16.56 11.99
N SER A 146 4.79 -17.50 12.30
CA SER A 146 5.62 -17.46 13.49
C SER A 146 6.48 -16.21 13.50
N MET A 147 6.70 -15.61 14.65
CA MET A 147 7.43 -14.35 14.85
C MET A 147 6.79 -13.10 14.21
N GLU A 148 5.62 -13.23 13.56
CA GLU A 148 4.92 -12.17 12.86
C GLU A 148 3.50 -11.94 13.41
N VAL A 149 3.25 -12.27 14.69
CA VAL A 149 1.90 -12.23 15.28
C VAL A 149 1.26 -10.85 15.16
N ALA A 150 1.98 -9.79 15.56
CA ALA A 150 1.46 -8.43 15.51
C ALA A 150 1.29 -7.93 14.06
N TYR A 151 2.26 -8.20 13.19
CA TYR A 151 2.15 -7.86 11.77
C TYR A 151 1.00 -8.59 11.09
N SER A 152 0.87 -9.89 11.32
CA SER A 152 -0.24 -10.70 10.81
C SER A 152 -1.60 -10.16 11.26
N ALA A 153 -1.74 -9.79 12.53
CA ALA A 153 -2.95 -9.18 13.05
C ALA A 153 -3.31 -7.87 12.34
N THR A 154 -2.32 -6.98 12.10
CA THR A 154 -2.57 -5.74 11.36
C THR A 154 -2.99 -6.00 9.92
N LYS A 155 -2.37 -6.96 9.24
CA LYS A 155 -2.67 -7.26 7.84
C LYS A 155 -4.01 -8.01 7.68
N SER A 156 -4.41 -8.80 8.66
CA SER A 156 -5.78 -9.36 8.73
C SER A 156 -6.83 -8.26 8.94
N ALA A 157 -6.55 -7.27 9.79
CA ALA A 157 -7.43 -6.12 10.00
C ALA A 157 -7.67 -5.34 8.69
N VAL A 158 -6.63 -5.14 7.86
CA VAL A 158 -6.74 -4.49 6.55
C VAL A 158 -7.66 -5.27 5.60
N ILE A 159 -7.62 -6.61 5.61
CA ILE A 159 -8.53 -7.45 4.81
C ILE A 159 -9.98 -7.27 5.28
N GLY A 160 -10.21 -7.32 6.59
CA GLY A 160 -11.55 -7.09 7.17
C GLY A 160 -12.09 -5.70 6.84
N PHE A 161 -11.25 -4.67 7.02
CA PHE A 161 -11.57 -3.29 6.64
C PHE A 161 -11.97 -3.16 5.17
N THR A 162 -11.18 -3.77 4.27
CA THR A 162 -11.43 -3.76 2.82
C THR A 162 -12.82 -4.32 2.50
N LYS A 163 -13.13 -5.49 3.02
CA LYS A 163 -14.41 -6.18 2.75
C LYS A 163 -15.61 -5.42 3.30
N ALA A 164 -15.50 -4.89 4.51
CA ALA A 164 -16.59 -4.14 5.13
C ALA A 164 -16.84 -2.80 4.40
N LEU A 165 -15.78 -2.03 4.14
CA LEU A 165 -15.89 -0.74 3.45
C LEU A 165 -16.44 -0.91 2.02
N ALA A 166 -16.04 -1.97 1.30
CA ALA A 166 -16.55 -2.26 -0.03
C ALA A 166 -18.07 -2.39 -0.06
N GLN A 167 -18.68 -3.06 0.93
CA GLN A 167 -20.14 -3.19 1.01
C GLN A 167 -20.84 -1.82 1.26
N GLU A 168 -20.20 -0.96 2.05
CA GLU A 168 -20.76 0.33 2.40
C GLU A 168 -20.74 1.31 1.23
N VAL A 169 -19.66 1.32 0.43
CA VAL A 169 -19.44 2.36 -0.59
C VAL A 169 -19.75 1.91 -2.02
N ALA A 170 -20.00 0.62 -2.27
CA ALA A 170 -20.36 0.10 -3.59
C ALA A 170 -21.59 0.80 -4.21
N PRO A 171 -22.66 1.15 -3.46
CA PRO A 171 -23.80 1.90 -4.01
C PRO A 171 -23.43 3.27 -4.60
N MET A 172 -22.27 3.81 -4.20
CA MET A 172 -21.74 5.08 -4.70
C MET A 172 -20.65 4.88 -5.76
N ASN A 173 -20.58 3.71 -6.42
CA ASN A 173 -19.61 3.36 -7.46
C ASN A 173 -18.14 3.57 -7.01
N VAL A 174 -17.85 3.28 -5.75
CA VAL A 174 -16.48 3.23 -5.22
C VAL A 174 -16.10 1.78 -4.98
N CYS A 175 -15.04 1.33 -5.65
CA CYS A 175 -14.51 -0.03 -5.47
C CYS A 175 -13.42 -0.04 -4.41
N VAL A 176 -13.44 -1.03 -3.51
CA VAL A 176 -12.42 -1.21 -2.47
C VAL A 176 -11.94 -2.65 -2.49
N ASN A 177 -10.65 -2.86 -2.77
CA ASN A 177 -10.05 -4.19 -2.87
C ASN A 177 -8.72 -4.25 -2.10
N ALA A 178 -8.21 -5.45 -1.88
CA ALA A 178 -6.90 -5.67 -1.31
C ALA A 178 -6.02 -6.52 -2.23
N VAL A 179 -4.73 -6.21 -2.28
CA VAL A 179 -3.68 -7.12 -2.74
C VAL A 179 -3.02 -7.79 -1.54
N VAL A 180 -2.63 -9.05 -1.70
CA VAL A 180 -2.02 -9.87 -0.67
C VAL A 180 -0.69 -10.43 -1.20
N PRO A 181 0.39 -9.63 -1.12
CA PRO A 181 1.71 -10.09 -1.54
C PRO A 181 2.24 -11.20 -0.63
N GLY A 182 2.97 -12.16 -1.21
CA GLY A 182 3.83 -13.10 -0.50
C GLY A 182 5.20 -12.50 -0.21
N ALA A 183 6.25 -13.30 -0.32
CA ALA A 183 7.65 -12.84 -0.17
C ALA A 183 8.08 -12.04 -1.42
N ILE A 184 8.25 -10.72 -1.26
CA ILE A 184 8.58 -9.78 -2.35
C ILE A 184 9.97 -9.17 -2.12
N SER A 185 10.79 -9.11 -3.16
CA SER A 185 12.14 -8.53 -3.14
C SER A 185 12.12 -7.02 -2.88
N THR A 186 12.04 -6.64 -1.61
CA THR A 186 12.01 -5.25 -1.13
C THR A 186 13.05 -5.03 -0.03
N ASP A 187 13.19 -3.78 0.43
CA ASP A 187 14.05 -3.47 1.59
C ASP A 187 13.64 -4.23 2.86
N MET A 188 12.40 -4.64 2.97
CA MET A 188 11.88 -5.43 4.10
C MET A 188 12.53 -6.83 4.17
N MET A 189 12.99 -7.38 3.04
CA MET A 189 13.69 -8.65 2.99
C MET A 189 15.18 -8.56 3.35
N LYS A 190 15.76 -7.36 3.48
CA LYS A 190 17.18 -7.16 3.80
C LYS A 190 17.57 -7.57 5.22
N VAL A 191 16.60 -7.84 6.08
CA VAL A 191 16.84 -8.39 7.43
C VAL A 191 17.25 -9.87 7.38
N TYR A 192 16.96 -10.56 6.27
CA TYR A 192 17.31 -11.96 6.05
C TYR A 192 18.61 -12.10 5.29
N THR A 193 19.39 -13.11 5.64
CA THR A 193 20.58 -13.50 4.88
C THR A 193 20.21 -14.10 3.52
N PRO A 194 21.10 -14.12 2.52
CA PRO A 194 20.83 -14.76 1.24
C PRO A 194 20.40 -16.23 1.36
N GLN A 195 20.96 -16.97 2.33
CA GLN A 195 20.61 -18.36 2.58
C GLN A 195 19.18 -18.49 3.11
N GLU A 196 18.79 -17.68 4.10
CA GLU A 196 17.40 -17.67 4.63
C GLU A 196 16.38 -17.32 3.56
N VAL A 197 16.71 -16.39 2.65
CA VAL A 197 15.84 -16.08 1.49
C VAL A 197 15.73 -17.27 0.55
N GLN A 198 16.84 -17.97 0.27
CA GLN A 198 16.82 -19.15 -0.57
C GLN A 198 16.00 -20.28 0.05
N ASP A 199 16.16 -20.52 1.35
CA ASP A 199 15.42 -21.52 2.09
C ASP A 199 13.91 -21.20 2.12
N LEU A 200 13.56 -19.92 2.35
CA LEU A 200 12.17 -19.44 2.27
C LEU A 200 11.55 -19.70 0.88
N CYS A 201 12.30 -19.38 -0.18
CA CYS A 201 11.83 -19.64 -1.55
C CYS A 201 11.66 -21.14 -1.82
N ALA A 202 12.59 -21.96 -1.38
CA ALA A 202 12.57 -23.40 -1.62
C ALA A 202 11.45 -24.12 -0.84
N THR A 203 11.16 -23.68 0.40
CA THR A 203 10.22 -24.36 1.30
C THR A 203 8.81 -23.80 1.27
N SER A 204 8.66 -22.51 0.99
CA SER A 204 7.38 -21.81 1.16
C SER A 204 6.81 -21.21 -0.11
N THR A 205 7.60 -21.06 -1.19
CA THR A 205 7.14 -20.48 -2.45
C THR A 205 7.23 -21.51 -3.58
N PRO A 206 6.12 -22.13 -4.03
CA PRO A 206 6.13 -23.10 -5.13
C PRO A 206 6.81 -22.63 -6.41
N LEU A 207 6.76 -21.34 -6.74
CA LEU A 207 7.54 -20.76 -7.85
C LEU A 207 9.05 -20.62 -7.55
N SER A 208 9.52 -21.01 -6.36
CA SER A 208 10.91 -21.06 -5.92
C SER A 208 11.70 -19.75 -6.11
N ARG A 209 11.03 -18.61 -6.02
CA ARG A 209 11.65 -17.28 -6.08
C ARG A 209 10.84 -16.24 -5.30
N LEU A 210 11.48 -15.14 -4.97
CA LEU A 210 10.75 -13.95 -4.53
C LEU A 210 9.94 -13.36 -5.69
N GLY A 211 8.79 -12.80 -5.37
CA GLY A 211 8.09 -11.89 -6.25
C GLY A 211 8.84 -10.57 -6.39
N THR A 212 8.59 -9.83 -7.45
CA THR A 212 9.13 -8.49 -7.66
C THR A 212 8.11 -7.43 -7.25
N PRO A 213 8.54 -6.24 -6.78
CA PRO A 213 7.64 -5.11 -6.56
C PRO A 213 6.78 -4.76 -7.79
N SER A 214 7.34 -4.95 -8.99
CA SER A 214 6.66 -4.70 -10.26
C SER A 214 5.48 -5.65 -10.49
N GLU A 215 5.58 -6.94 -10.13
CA GLU A 215 4.47 -7.91 -10.23
C GLU A 215 3.31 -7.54 -9.29
N VAL A 216 3.62 -7.02 -8.11
CA VAL A 216 2.57 -6.53 -7.19
C VAL A 216 1.95 -5.24 -7.71
N ALA A 217 2.75 -4.33 -8.27
CA ALA A 217 2.23 -3.10 -8.87
C ALA A 217 1.28 -3.37 -10.06
N ASP A 218 1.53 -4.40 -10.86
CA ASP A 218 0.62 -4.83 -11.94
C ASP A 218 -0.74 -5.28 -11.38
N ALA A 219 -0.75 -6.07 -10.32
CA ALA A 219 -1.97 -6.51 -9.65
C ALA A 219 -2.75 -5.34 -9.01
N ILE A 220 -2.03 -4.37 -8.42
CA ILE A 220 -2.64 -3.13 -7.89
C ILE A 220 -3.33 -2.37 -9.02
N LEU A 221 -2.66 -2.16 -10.16
CA LEU A 221 -3.22 -1.43 -11.30
C LEU A 221 -4.39 -2.19 -11.95
N PHE A 222 -4.34 -3.51 -11.99
CA PHE A 222 -5.47 -4.32 -12.43
C PHE A 222 -6.71 -4.05 -11.58
N LEU A 223 -6.61 -4.14 -10.26
CA LEU A 223 -7.73 -3.87 -9.36
C LEU A 223 -8.17 -2.40 -9.39
N ALA A 224 -7.23 -1.46 -9.44
CA ALA A 224 -7.51 -0.03 -9.48
C ALA A 224 -8.31 0.42 -10.72
N ASN A 225 -8.22 -0.31 -11.82
CA ASN A 225 -8.94 -0.04 -13.06
C ASN A 225 -10.14 -0.98 -13.31
N SER A 226 -10.42 -1.89 -12.39
CA SER A 226 -11.55 -2.82 -12.50
C SER A 226 -12.79 -2.21 -11.86
N GLU A 227 -13.85 -2.03 -12.65
CA GLU A 227 -15.08 -1.36 -12.20
C GLU A 227 -16.13 -2.34 -11.63
N TYR A 228 -15.92 -3.65 -11.78
CA TYR A 228 -16.84 -4.69 -11.31
C TYR A 228 -16.21 -5.66 -10.30
N ILE A 229 -15.05 -5.28 -9.74
CA ILE A 229 -14.38 -6.02 -8.67
C ILE A 229 -14.36 -5.13 -7.43
N THR A 230 -15.04 -5.55 -6.36
CA THR A 230 -15.04 -4.85 -5.08
C THR A 230 -15.20 -5.84 -3.92
N GLY A 231 -14.54 -5.59 -2.80
CA GLY A 231 -14.53 -6.45 -1.63
C GLY A 231 -13.58 -7.65 -1.75
N GLU A 232 -12.80 -7.72 -2.83
CA GLU A 232 -11.97 -8.88 -3.14
C GLU A 232 -10.55 -8.75 -2.57
N THR A 233 -9.94 -9.91 -2.41
CA THR A 233 -8.57 -10.07 -1.92
C THR A 233 -7.76 -10.85 -2.94
N LEU A 234 -6.89 -10.17 -3.69
CA LEU A 234 -6.06 -10.78 -4.73
C LEU A 234 -4.70 -11.19 -4.15
N VAL A 235 -4.43 -12.50 -4.13
CA VAL A 235 -3.17 -13.06 -3.63
C VAL A 235 -2.12 -13.08 -4.73
N ILE A 236 -0.93 -12.54 -4.45
CA ILE A 236 0.25 -12.50 -5.33
C ILE A 236 1.43 -13.10 -4.56
N SER A 237 1.51 -14.42 -4.46
CA SER A 237 2.42 -15.07 -3.52
C SER A 237 3.34 -16.13 -4.14
N GLY A 238 3.24 -16.38 -5.44
CA GLY A 238 3.98 -17.49 -6.07
C GLY A 238 3.55 -18.86 -5.57
N GLY A 239 2.31 -18.97 -5.03
CA GLY A 239 1.73 -20.20 -4.53
C GLY A 239 1.90 -20.45 -3.02
N MET A 240 2.47 -19.49 -2.25
CA MET A 240 2.60 -19.59 -0.79
C MET A 240 1.28 -19.90 -0.11
#